data_211b3622812288a70921940beaa1fae8
#
_entry.id   211b3622812288a70921940beaa1fae8
#
_cell.length_a   1.000
_cell.length_b   1.000
_cell.length_c   1.000
_cell.angle_alpha   90.00
_cell.angle_beta   90.00
_cell.angle_gamma   90.00
#
_symmetry.space_group_name_H-M   'P 1'
#
loop_
_entity.id
_entity.type
_entity.pdbx_description
1 polymer ?
#
loop_
_entity_poly.entity_id
_entity_poly.type
_entity_poly.pdbx_seq_one_letter_code
_entity_poly.pdbx_strand_id
1 'polypeptide(L)'
;MENKKQPQVQNDNEILKIRRQKLADLQRAGKDPFQITKYNQSHHTDEVKALYEAHEKELLAGREPVNVEGLDEARAKEAINNDYNERRRIMDAQPIHVSIAGRMMFKRVMGKASFCNIQDLKGKIQVYVSKDAVGEECYADFKKSDLGDIYGVTGYAFRTKTGEISIHADSLTLLSKSLQILPEKFHGLTDTDSRYRQRYVDLIMNEDVKDTFIKRSKIISEIRRYLDGQGFMEVETPMLVSNAGGAAARPFETHFNALDEDLKLRISLELYLKRLIVGGLERVYEIGRVFRNEGVDTRHNPEFTLMELYQAYTDYHGMMELTENLYRHIAKTVIGSEVLQYGDKVLDLSKPFEKLTMIEAVKKYSGVDFAQVETLEQARELAKKHNIAYEERHKKGDILNLFFEEYVEDKLIQPTFIMDHPVDISPLTKRKPENPEYVERFEFYMNGWELANAYSELNDPIDQRERFAAQEEMFRAGDEEANHTDEDFLNALSIGMAPTGGIGFGIDRMVMIMTNSQAIRDVLLFPTMKPLNDVNKGNDVKNQPAEEMKAEPEKIDFSKVKIEPLFEEQVDFDTF
;
A
#
# COMPACT_ATOMS: atom_id res chain seq x y z
N MET A 1 35.22 21.85 3.34
CA MET A 1 34.90 20.58 2.66
C MET A 1 33.74 20.82 1.71
N GLU A 2 33.92 21.71 0.79
CA GLU A 2 32.98 22.02 -0.31
C GLU A 2 33.72 21.72 -1.59
N ASN A 3 33.31 20.67 -2.33
CA ASN A 3 33.59 20.53 -3.77
C ASN A 3 33.58 19.09 -4.29
N LYS A 4 32.55 18.28 -3.97
CA LYS A 4 32.39 16.97 -4.65
C LYS A 4 31.02 16.75 -5.33
N LYS A 5 30.10 17.71 -5.28
CA LYS A 5 28.77 17.59 -5.94
C LYS A 5 28.66 18.28 -7.31
N GLN A 6 29.57 19.14 -7.69
CA GLN A 6 29.47 19.88 -8.96
C GLN A 6 29.75 19.08 -10.24
N PRO A 7 30.65 18.07 -10.31
CA PRO A 7 30.88 17.36 -11.56
C PRO A 7 29.70 16.47 -12.02
N GLN A 8 28.96 15.87 -11.09
CA GLN A 8 27.87 14.95 -11.43
C GLN A 8 26.65 15.68 -12.00
N VAL A 9 26.27 16.81 -11.43
CA VAL A 9 25.14 17.63 -11.91
C VAL A 9 25.39 18.23 -13.30
N GLN A 10 26.63 18.64 -13.63
CA GLN A 10 26.99 19.11 -14.98
C GLN A 10 26.90 17.99 -16.00
N ASN A 11 27.37 16.79 -15.68
CA ASN A 11 27.33 15.62 -16.57
C ASN A 11 25.88 15.16 -16.84
N ASP A 12 25.03 15.15 -15.83
CA ASP A 12 23.61 14.81 -15.96
C ASP A 12 22.88 15.78 -16.90
N ASN A 13 23.13 17.07 -16.79
CA ASN A 13 22.54 18.09 -17.67
C ASN A 13 22.95 17.91 -19.16
N GLU A 14 24.17 17.48 -19.42
CA GLU A 14 24.64 17.19 -20.80
C GLU A 14 23.93 15.94 -21.34
N ILE A 15 23.81 14.87 -20.56
CA ILE A 15 23.12 13.65 -20.99
C ILE A 15 21.64 13.93 -21.28
N LEU A 16 20.96 14.73 -20.45
CA LEU A 16 19.57 15.15 -20.69
C LEU A 16 19.42 15.93 -22.00
N LYS A 17 20.37 16.84 -22.34
CA LYS A 17 20.38 17.55 -23.61
C LYS A 17 20.56 16.57 -24.80
N ILE A 18 21.45 15.61 -24.67
CA ILE A 18 21.70 14.58 -25.71
C ILE A 18 20.43 13.75 -25.94
N ARG A 19 19.70 13.33 -24.88
CA ARG A 19 18.46 12.57 -25.00
C ARG A 19 17.34 13.37 -25.68
N ARG A 20 17.23 14.65 -25.36
CA ARG A 20 16.28 15.58 -26.03
C ARG A 20 16.63 15.76 -27.49
N GLN A 21 17.93 15.89 -27.82
CA GLN A 21 18.40 15.99 -29.21
C GLN A 21 18.06 14.73 -30.00
N LYS A 22 18.28 13.54 -29.42
CA LYS A 22 17.91 12.26 -30.06
C LYS A 22 16.40 12.17 -30.33
N LEU A 23 15.55 12.65 -29.41
CA LEU A 23 14.10 12.72 -29.63
C LEU A 23 13.80 13.66 -30.82
N ALA A 24 14.36 14.86 -30.83
CA ALA A 24 14.16 15.82 -31.92
C ALA A 24 14.61 15.26 -33.28
N ASP A 25 15.69 14.46 -33.32
CA ASP A 25 16.17 13.79 -34.53
C ASP A 25 15.16 12.73 -35.01
N LEU A 26 14.58 11.93 -34.09
CA LEU A 26 13.52 10.97 -34.40
C LEU A 26 12.27 11.66 -34.96
N GLN A 27 11.85 12.77 -34.33
CA GLN A 27 10.68 13.55 -34.75
C GLN A 27 10.88 14.10 -36.17
N ARG A 28 12.05 14.67 -36.45
CA ARG A 28 12.39 15.17 -37.81
C ARG A 28 12.42 14.05 -38.85
N ALA A 29 12.77 12.83 -38.44
CA ALA A 29 12.78 11.66 -39.32
C ALA A 29 11.36 11.03 -39.48
N GLY A 30 10.31 11.59 -38.90
CA GLY A 30 8.96 11.03 -38.93
C GLY A 30 8.79 9.76 -38.08
N LYS A 31 9.68 9.56 -37.09
CA LYS A 31 9.71 8.39 -36.19
C LYS A 31 9.44 8.80 -34.74
N ASP A 32 8.53 9.76 -34.54
CA ASP A 32 8.19 10.23 -33.19
C ASP A 32 7.50 9.12 -32.38
N PRO A 33 8.13 8.60 -31.31
CA PRO A 33 7.54 7.54 -30.51
C PRO A 33 6.27 7.97 -29.78
N PHE A 34 6.08 9.27 -29.54
CA PHE A 34 4.94 9.81 -28.83
C PHE A 34 3.68 9.92 -29.68
N GLN A 35 3.78 9.66 -30.99
CA GLN A 35 2.63 9.53 -31.89
C GLN A 35 2.03 8.11 -31.89
N ILE A 36 2.71 7.14 -31.26
CA ILE A 36 2.21 5.77 -31.16
C ILE A 36 1.22 5.66 -30.02
N THR A 37 -0.05 5.44 -30.35
CA THR A 37 -1.14 5.38 -29.36
C THR A 37 -1.47 3.95 -28.92
N LYS A 38 -1.06 2.92 -29.68
CA LYS A 38 -1.37 1.52 -29.38
C LYS A 38 -0.23 0.60 -29.84
N TYR A 39 0.04 -0.43 -29.04
CA TYR A 39 0.89 -1.56 -29.40
C TYR A 39 0.20 -2.89 -29.06
N ASN A 40 0.26 -3.86 -29.93
CA ASN A 40 -0.38 -5.15 -29.75
C ASN A 40 0.59 -6.11 -29.06
N GLN A 41 0.60 -6.09 -27.74
CA GLN A 41 1.32 -7.06 -26.91
C GLN A 41 0.53 -8.37 -26.86
N SER A 42 1.16 -9.51 -27.13
CA SER A 42 0.53 -10.84 -27.04
C SER A 42 0.82 -11.55 -25.72
N HIS A 43 2.01 -11.35 -25.15
CA HIS A 43 2.49 -12.05 -23.97
C HIS A 43 3.28 -11.14 -23.04
N HIS A 44 3.30 -11.46 -21.76
CA HIS A 44 4.25 -10.96 -20.79
C HIS A 44 5.54 -11.80 -20.77
N THR A 45 6.59 -11.27 -20.16
CA THR A 45 7.92 -11.90 -20.16
C THR A 45 7.96 -13.26 -19.47
N ASP A 46 7.18 -13.48 -18.41
CA ASP A 46 7.04 -14.78 -17.72
C ASP A 46 6.27 -15.80 -18.57
N GLU A 47 5.21 -15.35 -19.25
CA GLU A 47 4.40 -16.19 -20.14
C GLU A 47 5.25 -16.73 -21.31
N VAL A 48 6.10 -15.88 -21.91
CA VAL A 48 7.04 -16.32 -22.97
C VAL A 48 7.95 -17.43 -22.46
N LYS A 49 8.51 -17.28 -21.26
CA LYS A 49 9.39 -18.29 -20.67
C LYS A 49 8.66 -19.60 -20.41
N ALA A 50 7.48 -19.52 -19.80
CA ALA A 50 6.66 -20.69 -19.49
C ALA A 50 6.22 -21.45 -20.76
N LEU A 51 5.78 -20.70 -21.78
CA LEU A 51 5.40 -21.28 -23.09
C LEU A 51 6.59 -21.97 -23.75
N TYR A 52 7.75 -21.34 -23.75
CA TYR A 52 8.96 -21.92 -24.33
C TYR A 52 9.35 -23.21 -23.60
N GLU A 53 9.36 -23.22 -22.28
CA GLU A 53 9.70 -24.40 -21.48
C GLU A 53 8.73 -25.56 -21.69
N ALA A 54 7.43 -25.28 -21.78
CA ALA A 54 6.42 -26.29 -22.06
C ALA A 54 6.60 -26.88 -23.46
N HIS A 55 6.81 -26.03 -24.47
CA HIS A 55 7.01 -26.44 -25.86
C HIS A 55 8.32 -27.21 -26.05
N GLU A 56 9.42 -26.75 -25.43
CA GLU A 56 10.72 -27.45 -25.44
C GLU A 56 10.59 -28.86 -24.82
N LYS A 57 9.88 -28.97 -23.70
CA LYS A 57 9.62 -30.26 -23.02
C LYS A 57 8.84 -31.22 -23.92
N GLU A 58 7.86 -30.71 -24.66
CA GLU A 58 7.06 -31.50 -25.61
C GLU A 58 7.89 -32.00 -26.79
N LEU A 59 8.58 -31.06 -27.48
CA LEU A 59 9.34 -31.39 -28.71
C LEU A 59 10.59 -32.23 -28.46
N LEU A 60 11.19 -32.12 -27.26
CA LEU A 60 12.37 -32.88 -26.87
C LEU A 60 12.04 -34.07 -25.98
N ALA A 61 10.76 -34.47 -25.89
CA ALA A 61 10.33 -35.63 -25.10
C ALA A 61 11.03 -36.92 -25.58
N GLY A 62 11.61 -37.67 -24.64
CA GLY A 62 12.34 -38.93 -24.94
C GLY A 62 13.77 -38.74 -25.45
N ARG A 63 14.26 -37.51 -25.54
CA ARG A 63 15.67 -37.23 -25.87
C ARG A 63 16.53 -37.34 -24.63
N GLU A 64 17.56 -38.18 -24.68
CA GLU A 64 18.55 -38.30 -23.62
C GLU A 64 19.46 -37.06 -23.55
N PRO A 65 19.83 -36.60 -22.35
CA PRO A 65 20.85 -35.56 -22.19
C PRO A 65 22.19 -35.95 -22.83
N VAL A 66 22.93 -34.98 -23.39
CA VAL A 66 24.25 -35.26 -23.94
C VAL A 66 25.17 -35.78 -22.81
N ASN A 67 25.73 -36.98 -23.04
CA ASN A 67 26.69 -37.58 -22.09
C ASN A 67 28.10 -37.08 -22.49
N VAL A 68 28.78 -36.43 -21.57
CA VAL A 68 30.15 -35.91 -21.74
C VAL A 68 31.16 -36.64 -20.80
N GLU A 69 30.70 -37.64 -20.08
CA GLU A 69 31.51 -38.40 -19.13
C GLU A 69 32.62 -39.17 -19.88
N GLY A 70 33.86 -39.02 -19.44
CA GLY A 70 35.04 -39.64 -20.07
C GLY A 70 35.59 -38.94 -21.35
N LEU A 71 34.99 -37.82 -21.79
CA LEU A 71 35.48 -37.00 -22.89
C LEU A 71 36.53 -36.00 -22.42
N ASP A 72 37.51 -35.73 -23.27
CA ASP A 72 38.38 -34.54 -23.10
C ASP A 72 37.61 -33.23 -23.31
N GLU A 73 38.17 -32.11 -22.85
CA GLU A 73 37.51 -30.80 -22.88
C GLU A 73 37.07 -30.39 -24.30
N ALA A 74 37.86 -30.67 -25.30
CA ALA A 74 37.57 -30.32 -26.69
C ALA A 74 36.36 -31.12 -27.22
N ARG A 75 36.35 -32.44 -27.01
CA ARG A 75 35.27 -33.35 -27.42
C ARG A 75 34.00 -33.10 -26.65
N ALA A 76 34.09 -32.83 -25.33
CA ALA A 76 32.94 -32.46 -24.51
C ALA A 76 32.29 -31.16 -25.04
N LYS A 77 33.08 -30.15 -25.36
CA LYS A 77 32.61 -28.89 -25.94
C LYS A 77 31.98 -29.05 -27.32
N GLU A 78 32.51 -29.93 -28.13
CA GLU A 78 31.95 -30.27 -29.44
C GLU A 78 30.59 -31.00 -29.28
N ALA A 79 30.51 -31.99 -28.40
CA ALA A 79 29.29 -32.71 -28.13
C ALA A 79 28.16 -31.79 -27.62
N ILE A 80 28.45 -30.89 -26.68
CA ILE A 80 27.50 -29.88 -26.19
C ILE A 80 27.05 -28.94 -27.30
N ASN A 81 27.96 -28.49 -28.17
CA ASN A 81 27.63 -27.64 -29.30
C ASN A 81 26.70 -28.36 -30.30
N ASN A 82 26.98 -29.63 -30.61
CA ASN A 82 26.18 -30.41 -31.53
C ASN A 82 24.75 -30.63 -30.94
N ASP A 83 24.63 -30.97 -29.66
CA ASP A 83 23.34 -31.09 -29.01
C ASP A 83 22.55 -29.76 -29.01
N TYR A 84 23.22 -28.66 -28.71
CA TYR A 84 22.60 -27.33 -28.79
C TYR A 84 22.08 -27.01 -30.21
N ASN A 85 22.88 -27.27 -31.23
CA ASN A 85 22.49 -26.99 -32.61
C ASN A 85 21.28 -27.86 -33.05
N GLU A 86 21.29 -29.11 -32.64
CA GLU A 86 20.18 -30.05 -32.95
C GLU A 86 18.90 -29.65 -32.22
N ARG A 87 18.98 -29.36 -30.91
CA ARG A 87 17.81 -28.85 -30.14
C ARG A 87 17.26 -27.57 -30.80
N ARG A 88 18.16 -26.64 -31.15
CA ARG A 88 17.78 -25.42 -31.82
C ARG A 88 17.07 -25.69 -33.14
N ARG A 89 17.60 -26.60 -33.97
CA ARG A 89 16.95 -26.99 -35.23
C ARG A 89 15.55 -27.52 -35.06
N ILE A 90 15.31 -28.33 -34.01
CA ILE A 90 13.97 -28.85 -33.68
C ILE A 90 13.04 -27.72 -33.27
N MET A 91 13.47 -26.83 -32.38
CA MET A 91 12.66 -25.69 -31.91
C MET A 91 12.40 -24.67 -33.03
N ASP A 92 13.39 -24.36 -33.87
CA ASP A 92 13.28 -23.41 -35.00
C ASP A 92 12.33 -23.93 -36.10
N ALA A 93 12.02 -25.25 -36.14
CA ALA A 93 11.04 -25.82 -37.06
C ALA A 93 9.57 -25.51 -36.61
N GLN A 94 9.34 -25.19 -35.34
CA GLN A 94 8.05 -24.81 -34.80
C GLN A 94 8.21 -23.60 -33.84
N PRO A 95 8.54 -22.40 -34.37
CA PRO A 95 8.90 -21.26 -33.56
C PRO A 95 7.67 -20.69 -32.82
N ILE A 96 7.87 -20.27 -31.56
CA ILE A 96 6.87 -19.55 -30.78
C ILE A 96 7.02 -18.06 -31.08
N HIS A 97 6.14 -17.53 -31.93
CA HIS A 97 6.12 -16.10 -32.22
C HIS A 97 5.42 -15.34 -31.10
N VAL A 98 6.03 -14.26 -30.67
CA VAL A 98 5.60 -13.41 -29.55
C VAL A 98 5.73 -11.94 -29.87
N SER A 99 4.90 -11.14 -29.23
CA SER A 99 5.00 -9.68 -29.21
C SER A 99 4.98 -9.24 -27.74
N ILE A 100 6.04 -8.63 -27.28
CA ILE A 100 6.17 -8.10 -25.92
C ILE A 100 6.38 -6.59 -25.95
N ALA A 101 6.04 -5.93 -24.82
CA ALA A 101 6.36 -4.52 -24.62
C ALA A 101 6.92 -4.29 -23.21
N GLY A 102 7.89 -3.41 -23.09
CA GLY A 102 8.48 -3.10 -21.80
C GLY A 102 9.64 -2.13 -21.86
N ARG A 103 10.21 -1.86 -20.70
CA ARG A 103 11.32 -0.93 -20.52
C ARG A 103 12.67 -1.63 -20.73
N MET A 104 13.53 -1.02 -21.53
CA MET A 104 14.89 -1.50 -21.73
C MET A 104 15.79 -1.16 -20.53
N MET A 105 16.18 -2.18 -19.77
CA MET A 105 16.95 -2.04 -18.53
C MET A 105 18.44 -2.35 -18.69
N PHE A 106 18.81 -2.98 -19.79
CA PHE A 106 20.18 -3.32 -20.13
C PHE A 106 20.34 -3.36 -21.63
N LYS A 107 21.53 -2.95 -22.13
CA LYS A 107 21.87 -3.03 -23.52
C LYS A 107 23.38 -3.29 -23.70
N ARG A 108 23.72 -4.26 -24.54
CA ARG A 108 25.09 -4.57 -24.95
C ARG A 108 25.19 -4.67 -26.47
N VAL A 109 25.92 -3.75 -27.09
CA VAL A 109 26.13 -3.72 -28.53
C VAL A 109 27.41 -4.47 -28.89
N MET A 110 27.34 -5.41 -29.83
CA MET A 110 28.48 -6.24 -30.30
C MET A 110 28.50 -6.30 -31.84
N GLY A 111 28.95 -5.21 -32.47
CA GLY A 111 29.06 -5.15 -33.93
C GLY A 111 27.72 -5.24 -34.68
N LYS A 112 27.45 -6.37 -35.35
CA LYS A 112 26.20 -6.61 -36.10
C LYS A 112 25.08 -7.22 -35.29
N ALA A 113 25.36 -7.58 -34.04
CA ALA A 113 24.38 -8.14 -33.10
C ALA A 113 24.42 -7.40 -31.76
N SER A 114 23.36 -7.46 -31.02
CA SER A 114 23.21 -6.83 -29.70
C SER A 114 22.33 -7.66 -28.82
N PHE A 115 22.48 -7.50 -27.52
CA PHE A 115 21.53 -8.00 -26.52
C PHE A 115 20.96 -6.84 -25.71
N CYS A 116 19.69 -6.90 -25.38
CA CYS A 116 19.07 -6.03 -24.37
C CYS A 116 18.14 -6.83 -23.48
N ASN A 117 17.82 -6.28 -22.32
CA ASN A 117 16.78 -6.85 -21.44
C ASN A 117 15.59 -5.91 -21.43
N ILE A 118 14.43 -6.45 -21.74
CA ILE A 118 13.13 -5.76 -21.64
C ILE A 118 12.46 -6.21 -20.35
N GLN A 119 12.02 -5.24 -19.55
CA GLN A 119 11.31 -5.43 -18.30
C GLN A 119 9.86 -4.98 -18.44
N ASP A 120 8.93 -5.85 -18.05
CA ASP A 120 7.50 -5.55 -17.95
C ASP A 120 6.96 -5.71 -16.52
N LEU A 121 5.64 -5.86 -16.36
CA LEU A 121 5.00 -6.10 -15.06
C LEU A 121 5.46 -7.41 -14.41
N LYS A 122 5.72 -8.44 -15.23
CA LYS A 122 5.93 -9.83 -14.80
C LYS A 122 7.39 -10.24 -14.69
N GLY A 123 8.31 -9.40 -15.16
CA GLY A 123 9.73 -9.69 -15.04
C GLY A 123 10.59 -9.12 -16.15
N LYS A 124 11.65 -9.85 -16.47
CA LYS A 124 12.63 -9.46 -17.48
C LYS A 124 12.88 -10.60 -18.45
N ILE A 125 13.05 -10.28 -19.73
CA ILE A 125 13.49 -11.24 -20.74
C ILE A 125 14.62 -10.63 -21.57
N GLN A 126 15.57 -11.46 -21.96
CA GLN A 126 16.64 -11.08 -22.88
C GLN A 126 16.12 -11.04 -24.31
N VAL A 127 16.52 -10.04 -25.06
CA VAL A 127 16.21 -9.88 -26.48
C VAL A 127 17.51 -9.85 -27.27
N TYR A 128 17.65 -10.72 -28.27
CA TYR A 128 18.72 -10.73 -29.24
C TYR A 128 18.29 -9.93 -30.47
N VAL A 129 19.08 -8.92 -30.81
CA VAL A 129 18.80 -8.01 -31.92
C VAL A 129 19.94 -8.11 -32.91
N SER A 130 19.68 -8.64 -34.11
CA SER A 130 20.65 -8.71 -35.18
C SER A 130 20.31 -7.74 -36.32
N LYS A 131 21.35 -7.11 -36.91
CA LYS A 131 21.20 -6.21 -38.06
C LYS A 131 20.51 -6.91 -39.24
N ASP A 132 20.81 -8.20 -39.43
CA ASP A 132 20.28 -8.98 -40.55
C ASP A 132 18.79 -9.29 -40.41
N ALA A 133 18.27 -9.44 -39.15
CA ALA A 133 16.84 -9.71 -38.90
C ALA A 133 16.01 -8.43 -38.90
N VAL A 134 16.42 -7.39 -38.14
CA VAL A 134 15.62 -6.17 -37.97
C VAL A 134 15.86 -5.11 -39.03
N GLY A 135 16.86 -5.31 -39.90
CA GLY A 135 17.28 -4.35 -40.94
C GLY A 135 18.26 -3.30 -40.43
N GLU A 136 18.97 -2.69 -41.37
CA GLU A 136 20.09 -1.75 -41.11
C GLU A 136 19.62 -0.50 -40.38
N GLU A 137 18.50 0.08 -40.81
CA GLU A 137 17.97 1.32 -40.27
C GLU A 137 17.46 1.13 -38.83
N CYS A 138 16.62 0.12 -38.60
CA CYS A 138 16.11 -0.21 -37.27
C CYS A 138 17.26 -0.53 -36.29
N TYR A 139 18.27 -1.28 -36.74
CA TYR A 139 19.43 -1.60 -35.93
C TYR A 139 20.26 -0.35 -35.58
N ALA A 140 20.40 0.59 -36.53
CA ALA A 140 21.10 1.86 -36.31
C ALA A 140 20.36 2.73 -35.26
N ASP A 141 19.03 2.79 -35.32
CA ASP A 141 18.23 3.52 -34.35
C ASP A 141 18.29 2.83 -32.98
N PHE A 142 18.21 1.50 -32.93
CA PHE A 142 18.38 0.74 -31.69
C PHE A 142 19.74 1.01 -31.04
N LYS A 143 20.83 1.10 -31.79
CA LYS A 143 22.16 1.43 -31.23
C LYS A 143 22.17 2.80 -30.53
N LYS A 144 21.40 3.77 -31.02
CA LYS A 144 21.31 5.12 -30.45
C LYS A 144 20.35 5.22 -29.27
N SER A 145 19.52 4.18 -29.02
CA SER A 145 18.56 4.17 -27.91
C SER A 145 19.26 4.27 -26.55
N ASP A 146 18.51 4.67 -25.54
CA ASP A 146 19.01 4.84 -24.18
C ASP A 146 18.35 3.86 -23.21
N LEU A 147 19.02 3.54 -22.11
CA LEU A 147 18.43 2.78 -21.01
C LEU A 147 17.23 3.57 -20.45
N GLY A 148 16.15 2.86 -20.21
CA GLY A 148 14.88 3.45 -19.80
C GLY A 148 13.89 3.64 -20.95
N ASP A 149 14.30 3.59 -22.21
CA ASP A 149 13.39 3.62 -23.37
C ASP A 149 12.41 2.45 -23.31
N ILE A 150 11.16 2.66 -23.73
CA ILE A 150 10.14 1.61 -23.82
C ILE A 150 10.05 1.10 -25.24
N TYR A 151 10.20 -0.19 -25.41
CA TYR A 151 10.16 -0.88 -26.68
C TYR A 151 9.05 -1.91 -26.77
N GLY A 152 8.41 -1.97 -27.94
CA GLY A 152 7.71 -3.14 -28.44
C GLY A 152 8.67 -4.02 -29.23
N VAL A 153 8.64 -5.31 -29.03
CA VAL A 153 9.50 -6.30 -29.66
C VAL A 153 8.63 -7.43 -30.21
N THR A 154 8.68 -7.65 -31.52
CA THR A 154 8.10 -8.83 -32.15
C THR A 154 9.22 -9.77 -32.58
N GLY A 155 9.00 -11.07 -32.42
CA GLY A 155 9.99 -12.08 -32.80
C GLY A 155 9.60 -13.45 -32.29
N TYR A 156 10.55 -14.34 -32.15
CA TYR A 156 10.30 -15.70 -31.66
C TYR A 156 11.22 -16.05 -30.47
N ALA A 157 10.68 -16.89 -29.59
CA ALA A 157 11.41 -17.34 -28.41
C ALA A 157 12.46 -18.39 -28.78
N PHE A 158 13.62 -18.33 -28.16
CA PHE A 158 14.70 -19.31 -28.34
C PHE A 158 15.55 -19.42 -27.07
N ARG A 159 16.32 -20.50 -26.94
CA ARG A 159 17.29 -20.65 -25.86
C ARG A 159 18.68 -20.34 -26.37
N THR A 160 19.40 -19.49 -25.65
CA THR A 160 20.82 -19.19 -25.97
C THR A 160 21.73 -20.36 -25.61
N LYS A 161 23.00 -20.32 -26.11
CA LYS A 161 24.02 -21.32 -25.75
C LYS A 161 24.32 -21.40 -24.24
N THR A 162 24.10 -20.29 -23.54
CA THR A 162 24.25 -20.22 -22.07
C THR A 162 23.02 -20.68 -21.30
N GLY A 163 21.97 -21.12 -22.01
CA GLY A 163 20.75 -21.67 -21.42
C GLY A 163 19.64 -20.66 -21.14
N GLU A 164 19.84 -19.36 -21.43
CA GLU A 164 18.83 -18.33 -21.18
C GLU A 164 17.77 -18.28 -22.27
N ILE A 165 16.47 -18.31 -21.85
CA ILE A 165 15.35 -18.12 -22.77
C ILE A 165 15.28 -16.65 -23.15
N SER A 166 15.31 -16.40 -24.46
CA SER A 166 15.44 -15.08 -25.07
C SER A 166 14.47 -14.93 -26.24
N ILE A 167 14.27 -13.71 -26.71
CA ILE A 167 13.51 -13.43 -27.93
C ILE A 167 14.51 -13.04 -29.03
N HIS A 168 14.46 -13.73 -30.19
CA HIS A 168 15.08 -13.27 -31.40
C HIS A 168 14.16 -12.24 -32.04
N ALA A 169 14.59 -10.97 -32.06
CA ALA A 169 13.79 -9.89 -32.58
C ALA A 169 13.71 -9.91 -34.09
N ASP A 170 12.51 -9.90 -34.65
CA ASP A 170 12.21 -9.67 -36.06
C ASP A 170 11.93 -8.17 -36.30
N SER A 171 11.34 -7.49 -35.33
CA SER A 171 11.13 -6.05 -35.35
C SER A 171 11.22 -5.41 -33.97
N LEU A 172 11.57 -4.12 -33.96
CA LEU A 172 11.63 -3.28 -32.77
C LEU A 172 10.89 -1.97 -33.03
N THR A 173 10.02 -1.57 -32.11
CA THR A 173 9.30 -0.31 -32.16
C THR A 173 9.59 0.47 -30.89
N LEU A 174 10.19 1.66 -31.03
CA LEU A 174 10.34 2.58 -29.89
C LEU A 174 8.97 3.17 -29.54
N LEU A 175 8.40 2.79 -28.40
CA LEU A 175 7.06 3.21 -27.95
C LEU A 175 7.10 4.49 -27.11
N SER A 176 8.21 4.71 -26.40
CA SER A 176 8.40 5.92 -25.59
C SER A 176 9.87 6.17 -25.34
N LYS A 177 10.29 7.42 -25.47
CA LYS A 177 11.66 7.87 -25.22
C LYS A 177 11.83 8.29 -23.77
N SER A 178 12.76 7.66 -23.06
CA SER A 178 13.16 8.09 -21.72
C SER A 178 14.04 9.32 -21.80
N LEU A 179 13.57 10.44 -21.29
CA LEU A 179 14.31 11.71 -21.27
C LEU A 179 15.10 11.92 -19.97
N GLN A 180 14.80 11.15 -18.92
CA GLN A 180 15.51 11.16 -17.65
C GLN A 180 16.44 9.95 -17.54
N ILE A 181 17.49 10.10 -16.73
CA ILE A 181 18.43 9.03 -16.44
C ILE A 181 17.85 8.19 -15.30
N LEU A 182 17.80 6.88 -15.49
CA LEU A 182 17.50 5.97 -14.38
C LEU A 182 18.75 5.86 -13.47
N PRO A 183 18.58 5.71 -12.16
CA PRO A 183 19.67 5.45 -11.23
C PRO A 183 20.50 4.23 -11.67
N GLU A 184 21.79 4.24 -11.36
CA GLU A 184 22.67 3.11 -11.70
C GLU A 184 22.23 1.82 -10.97
N LYS A 185 22.21 0.71 -11.71
CA LYS A 185 21.70 -0.59 -11.25
C LYS A 185 22.40 -1.13 -10.00
N PHE A 186 23.66 -0.76 -9.76
CA PHE A 186 24.45 -1.26 -8.63
C PHE A 186 24.29 -0.44 -7.34
N HIS A 187 23.80 0.78 -7.44
CA HIS A 187 23.58 1.64 -6.28
C HIS A 187 22.10 1.92 -6.04
N GLY A 188 21.22 1.65 -7.02
CA GLY A 188 19.76 1.80 -6.92
C GLY A 188 19.32 3.14 -6.33
N LEU A 189 18.03 3.31 -6.12
CA LEU A 189 17.52 4.30 -5.18
C LEU A 189 17.66 3.69 -3.76
N THR A 190 18.82 3.84 -3.12
CA THR A 190 19.07 3.33 -1.75
C THR A 190 18.58 4.29 -0.68
N ASP A 191 18.51 5.59 -1.02
CA ASP A 191 17.96 6.59 -0.12
C ASP A 191 16.44 6.44 0.01
N THR A 192 15.98 6.11 1.20
CA THR A 192 14.58 5.81 1.51
C THR A 192 13.65 6.99 1.22
N ASP A 193 14.07 8.23 1.50
CA ASP A 193 13.27 9.43 1.23
C ASP A 193 13.05 9.62 -0.28
N SER A 194 14.10 9.46 -1.07
CA SER A 194 14.02 9.51 -2.54
C SER A 194 13.13 8.38 -3.11
N ARG A 195 13.17 7.17 -2.54
CA ARG A 195 12.29 6.06 -2.93
C ARG A 195 10.82 6.40 -2.75
N TYR A 196 10.45 7.01 -1.65
CA TYR A 196 9.06 7.39 -1.38
C TYR A 196 8.60 8.55 -2.27
N ARG A 197 9.47 9.56 -2.53
CA ARG A 197 9.14 10.71 -3.37
C ARG A 197 9.10 10.38 -4.86
N GLN A 198 9.95 9.45 -5.32
CA GLN A 198 10.03 8.98 -6.70
C GLN A 198 9.59 7.53 -6.82
N ARG A 199 8.43 7.20 -6.27
CA ARG A 199 7.90 5.82 -6.25
C ARG A 199 7.88 5.17 -7.63
N TYR A 200 7.61 5.93 -8.68
CA TYR A 200 7.64 5.44 -10.06
C TYR A 200 9.05 4.97 -10.49
N VAL A 201 10.11 5.57 -9.96
CA VAL A 201 11.50 5.09 -10.19
C VAL A 201 11.79 3.88 -9.30
N ASP A 202 11.37 3.91 -8.04
CA ASP A 202 11.49 2.80 -7.08
C ASP A 202 10.85 1.52 -7.65
N LEU A 203 9.64 1.61 -8.21
CA LEU A 203 8.94 0.49 -8.88
C LEU A 203 9.66 -0.03 -10.14
N ILE A 204 10.46 0.80 -10.81
CA ILE A 204 11.27 0.38 -11.96
C ILE A 204 12.51 -0.38 -11.49
N MET A 205 13.16 0.11 -10.43
CA MET A 205 14.49 -0.35 -10.01
C MET A 205 14.43 -1.53 -9.04
N ASN A 206 13.41 -1.57 -8.15
CA ASN A 206 13.29 -2.51 -7.05
C ASN A 206 12.09 -3.44 -7.27
N GLU A 207 12.35 -4.72 -7.55
CA GLU A 207 11.31 -5.72 -7.85
C GLU A 207 10.49 -6.10 -6.61
N ASP A 208 11.12 -6.13 -5.43
CA ASP A 208 10.50 -6.37 -4.12
C ASP A 208 9.42 -5.35 -3.78
N VAL A 209 9.67 -4.06 -4.10
CA VAL A 209 8.67 -3.00 -3.93
C VAL A 209 7.43 -3.23 -4.80
N LYS A 210 7.65 -3.63 -6.04
CA LYS A 210 6.54 -3.98 -6.95
C LYS A 210 5.73 -5.16 -6.42
N ASP A 211 6.39 -6.20 -5.91
CA ASP A 211 5.75 -7.38 -5.32
C ASP A 211 4.89 -7.01 -4.10
N THR A 212 5.38 -6.11 -3.24
CA THR A 212 4.61 -5.58 -2.09
C THR A 212 3.28 -4.98 -2.53
N PHE A 213 3.26 -4.14 -3.58
CA PHE A 213 2.02 -3.52 -4.07
C PHE A 213 1.10 -4.51 -4.81
N ILE A 214 1.66 -5.50 -5.51
CA ILE A 214 0.89 -6.60 -6.09
C ILE A 214 0.21 -7.41 -4.98
N LYS A 215 0.94 -7.75 -3.90
CA LYS A 215 0.40 -8.45 -2.73
C LYS A 215 -0.67 -7.62 -2.04
N ARG A 216 -0.44 -6.31 -1.82
CA ARG A 216 -1.46 -5.39 -1.28
C ARG A 216 -2.77 -5.45 -2.07
N SER A 217 -2.69 -5.35 -3.39
CA SER A 217 -3.88 -5.43 -4.24
C SER A 217 -4.59 -6.79 -4.12
N LYS A 218 -3.83 -7.89 -4.08
CA LYS A 218 -4.37 -9.24 -3.88
C LYS A 218 -5.02 -9.41 -2.50
N ILE A 219 -4.40 -8.89 -1.43
CA ILE A 219 -4.96 -8.92 -0.07
C ILE A 219 -6.33 -8.25 -0.05
N ILE A 220 -6.45 -7.02 -0.58
CA ILE A 220 -7.73 -6.30 -0.62
C ILE A 220 -8.78 -7.06 -1.45
N SER A 221 -8.40 -7.60 -2.60
CA SER A 221 -9.30 -8.39 -3.43
C SER A 221 -9.76 -9.67 -2.74
N GLU A 222 -8.88 -10.30 -1.95
CA GLU A 222 -9.19 -11.53 -1.24
C GLU A 222 -10.05 -11.29 0.01
N ILE A 223 -9.84 -10.16 0.70
CA ILE A 223 -10.73 -9.70 1.77
C ILE A 223 -12.15 -9.56 1.24
N ARG A 224 -12.34 -8.88 0.10
CA ARG A 224 -13.65 -8.74 -0.53
C ARG A 224 -14.29 -10.09 -0.83
N ARG A 225 -13.53 -10.98 -1.50
CA ARG A 225 -14.03 -12.33 -1.83
C ARG A 225 -14.43 -13.13 -0.59
N TYR A 226 -13.65 -13.03 0.49
CA TYR A 226 -13.92 -13.70 1.75
C TYR A 226 -15.21 -13.19 2.40
N LEU A 227 -15.40 -11.87 2.46
CA LEU A 227 -16.58 -11.25 3.07
C LEU A 227 -17.84 -11.45 2.23
N ASP A 228 -17.75 -11.27 0.91
CA ASP A 228 -18.85 -11.52 -0.02
C ASP A 228 -19.32 -12.98 0.07
N GLY A 229 -18.36 -13.92 0.19
CA GLY A 229 -18.66 -15.34 0.41
C GLY A 229 -19.40 -15.66 1.71
N GLN A 230 -19.36 -14.76 2.70
CA GLN A 230 -20.09 -14.84 3.97
C GLN A 230 -21.39 -14.01 3.96
N GLY A 231 -21.76 -13.42 2.83
CA GLY A 231 -22.99 -12.65 2.66
C GLY A 231 -22.91 -11.22 3.19
N PHE A 232 -21.70 -10.67 3.35
CA PHE A 232 -21.55 -9.24 3.61
C PHE A 232 -21.75 -8.44 2.32
N MET A 233 -22.29 -7.24 2.45
CA MET A 233 -22.47 -6.26 1.37
C MET A 233 -21.42 -5.16 1.50
N GLU A 234 -20.60 -4.93 0.45
CA GLU A 234 -19.74 -3.74 0.40
C GLU A 234 -20.61 -2.50 0.13
N VAL A 235 -20.40 -1.46 0.91
CA VAL A 235 -21.12 -0.20 0.80
C VAL A 235 -20.15 0.97 0.77
N GLU A 236 -20.64 2.14 0.37
CA GLU A 236 -19.89 3.41 0.41
C GLU A 236 -20.67 4.43 1.23
N THR A 237 -19.96 5.10 2.13
CA THR A 237 -20.53 6.16 2.97
C THR A 237 -19.76 7.48 2.78
N PRO A 238 -20.31 8.65 3.19
CA PRO A 238 -19.68 9.93 2.93
C PRO A 238 -18.28 10.09 3.52
N MET A 239 -17.36 10.63 2.72
CA MET A 239 -16.04 11.08 3.21
C MET A 239 -16.10 12.48 3.83
N LEU A 240 -17.00 13.36 3.32
CA LEU A 240 -17.27 14.68 3.87
C LEU A 240 -18.46 14.57 4.81
N VAL A 241 -18.28 14.91 6.07
CA VAL A 241 -19.27 14.77 7.13
C VAL A 241 -19.39 16.06 7.92
N SER A 242 -20.58 16.35 8.44
CA SER A 242 -20.78 17.47 9.35
C SER A 242 -20.22 17.19 10.74
N ASN A 243 -20.32 15.93 11.19
CA ASN A 243 -19.77 15.46 12.45
C ASN A 243 -18.84 14.26 12.23
N ALA A 244 -17.56 14.41 12.61
CA ALA A 244 -16.59 13.32 12.59
C ALA A 244 -16.63 12.60 13.94
N GLY A 245 -17.03 11.34 13.94
CA GLY A 245 -17.13 10.49 15.13
C GLY A 245 -16.75 9.04 14.84
N GLY A 246 -16.81 8.18 15.85
CA GLY A 246 -16.46 6.76 15.74
C GLY A 246 -14.98 6.44 16.04
N ALA A 247 -14.19 7.46 16.37
CA ALA A 247 -12.79 7.29 16.80
C ALA A 247 -12.39 8.47 17.70
N ALA A 248 -11.33 8.31 18.49
CA ALA A 248 -10.66 9.41 19.17
C ALA A 248 -9.54 9.91 18.24
N ALA A 249 -9.80 10.99 17.49
CA ALA A 249 -8.86 11.56 16.53
C ALA A 249 -9.28 12.97 16.12
N ARG A 250 -8.30 13.82 15.80
CA ARG A 250 -8.56 15.15 15.27
C ARG A 250 -8.88 15.06 13.76
N PRO A 251 -10.02 15.62 13.27
CA PRO A 251 -10.36 15.65 11.86
C PRO A 251 -9.60 16.72 11.09
N PHE A 252 -9.50 16.57 9.75
CA PHE A 252 -9.25 17.67 8.85
C PHE A 252 -10.55 18.41 8.57
N GLU A 253 -10.50 19.73 8.50
CA GLU A 253 -11.65 20.60 8.22
C GLU A 253 -11.55 21.20 6.81
N THR A 254 -12.70 21.41 6.18
CA THR A 254 -12.82 22.02 4.85
C THR A 254 -14.12 22.79 4.75
N HIS A 255 -14.19 23.75 3.79
CA HIS A 255 -15.38 24.55 3.57
C HIS A 255 -16.07 24.16 2.27
N PHE A 256 -17.39 23.93 2.32
CA PHE A 256 -18.22 23.63 1.14
C PHE A 256 -18.87 24.91 0.62
N ASN A 257 -18.25 25.56 -0.36
CA ASN A 257 -18.65 26.86 -0.89
C ASN A 257 -20.12 26.98 -1.36
N ALA A 258 -20.69 25.89 -1.90
CA ALA A 258 -22.04 25.94 -2.47
C ALA A 258 -23.14 26.04 -1.39
N LEU A 259 -22.89 25.49 -0.19
CA LEU A 259 -23.81 25.54 0.94
C LEU A 259 -23.37 26.53 2.02
N ASP A 260 -22.17 27.11 1.90
CA ASP A 260 -21.55 27.98 2.92
C ASP A 260 -21.45 27.25 4.28
N GLU A 261 -21.01 25.98 4.24
CA GLU A 261 -20.90 25.10 5.41
C GLU A 261 -19.48 24.58 5.59
N ASP A 262 -19.06 24.48 6.86
CA ASP A 262 -17.83 23.81 7.24
C ASP A 262 -18.08 22.33 7.41
N LEU A 263 -17.30 21.52 6.70
CA LEU A 263 -17.35 20.05 6.75
C LEU A 263 -16.02 19.50 7.28
N LYS A 264 -16.05 18.27 7.70
CA LYS A 264 -14.89 17.52 8.16
C LYS A 264 -14.64 16.32 7.26
N LEU A 265 -13.37 15.92 7.12
CA LEU A 265 -13.04 14.61 6.56
C LEU A 265 -13.27 13.56 7.63
N ARG A 266 -13.91 12.44 7.29
CA ARG A 266 -14.22 11.35 8.21
C ARG A 266 -12.97 10.75 8.86
N ILE A 267 -13.05 10.42 10.14
CA ILE A 267 -11.99 9.76 10.92
C ILE A 267 -12.23 8.26 11.13
N SER A 268 -13.46 7.79 10.84
CA SER A 268 -13.96 6.42 10.95
C SER A 268 -15.15 6.23 10.01
N LEU A 269 -15.57 4.98 9.80
CA LEU A 269 -16.72 4.57 8.99
C LEU A 269 -17.93 4.22 9.88
N GLU A 270 -17.73 4.05 11.18
CA GLU A 270 -18.58 3.42 12.17
C GLU A 270 -20.01 3.91 12.18
N LEU A 271 -20.21 5.23 12.42
CA LEU A 271 -21.56 5.75 12.70
C LEU A 271 -22.50 5.64 11.50
N TYR A 272 -21.98 5.71 10.27
CA TYR A 272 -22.78 5.50 9.06
C TYR A 272 -23.12 4.03 8.84
N LEU A 273 -22.17 3.11 9.07
CA LEU A 273 -22.42 1.68 8.91
C LEU A 273 -23.43 1.16 9.94
N LYS A 274 -23.40 1.66 11.17
CA LYS A 274 -24.42 1.36 12.19
C LYS A 274 -25.82 1.83 11.79
N ARG A 275 -25.94 3.00 11.14
CA ARG A 275 -27.22 3.47 10.58
C ARG A 275 -27.76 2.51 9.51
N LEU A 276 -26.89 1.86 8.72
CA LEU A 276 -27.30 0.84 7.76
C LEU A 276 -27.82 -0.43 8.44
N ILE A 277 -27.24 -0.82 9.58
CA ILE A 277 -27.77 -1.91 10.42
C ILE A 277 -29.18 -1.56 10.92
N VAL A 278 -29.41 -0.32 11.41
CA VAL A 278 -30.75 0.16 11.77
C VAL A 278 -31.71 0.07 10.58
N GLY A 279 -31.22 0.37 9.37
CA GLY A 279 -31.97 0.25 8.12
C GLY A 279 -32.25 -1.19 7.64
N GLY A 280 -31.75 -2.22 8.38
CA GLY A 280 -31.99 -3.63 8.08
C GLY A 280 -30.96 -4.28 7.15
N LEU A 281 -29.85 -3.61 6.85
CA LEU A 281 -28.72 -4.25 6.17
C LEU A 281 -27.88 -5.01 7.19
N GLU A 282 -28.18 -6.30 7.37
CA GLU A 282 -27.70 -7.11 8.50
C GLU A 282 -26.18 -7.39 8.48
N ARG A 283 -25.52 -7.30 7.31
CA ARG A 283 -24.08 -7.52 7.16
C ARG A 283 -23.52 -6.53 6.14
N VAL A 284 -22.79 -5.56 6.63
CA VAL A 284 -22.20 -4.52 5.79
C VAL A 284 -20.71 -4.35 6.09
N TYR A 285 -19.95 -3.97 5.07
CA TYR A 285 -18.57 -3.54 5.23
C TYR A 285 -18.22 -2.42 4.26
N GLU A 286 -17.24 -1.61 4.63
CA GLU A 286 -16.63 -0.62 3.74
C GLU A 286 -15.11 -0.68 3.87
N ILE A 287 -14.41 -0.69 2.73
CA ILE A 287 -12.96 -0.48 2.67
C ILE A 287 -12.72 0.92 2.14
N GLY A 288 -12.34 1.85 3.01
CA GLY A 288 -12.27 3.26 2.66
C GLY A 288 -11.07 3.99 3.23
N ARG A 289 -10.83 5.20 2.70
CA ARG A 289 -9.88 6.13 3.29
C ARG A 289 -10.53 6.84 4.47
N VAL A 290 -9.75 6.95 5.54
CA VAL A 290 -10.03 7.80 6.69
C VAL A 290 -8.88 8.76 6.91
N PHE A 291 -9.14 9.87 7.59
CA PHE A 291 -8.24 11.01 7.67
C PHE A 291 -8.11 11.45 9.13
N ARG A 292 -6.89 11.43 9.66
CA ARG A 292 -6.59 11.87 11.03
C ARG A 292 -5.49 12.92 11.00
N ASN A 293 -5.79 14.10 11.49
CA ASN A 293 -4.87 15.25 11.52
C ASN A 293 -3.89 15.13 12.70
N GLU A 294 -3.07 14.09 12.64
CA GLU A 294 -2.12 13.69 13.69
C GLU A 294 -0.69 13.70 13.14
N GLY A 295 0.25 13.22 13.96
CA GLY A 295 1.65 13.07 13.59
C GLY A 295 1.89 12.06 12.48
N VAL A 296 3.06 12.16 11.84
CA VAL A 296 3.53 11.26 10.79
C VAL A 296 4.80 10.56 11.24
N ASP A 297 4.73 9.24 11.36
CA ASP A 297 5.85 8.39 11.76
C ASP A 297 5.97 7.12 10.90
N THR A 298 6.60 6.07 11.41
CA THR A 298 6.75 4.78 10.70
C THR A 298 5.47 3.95 10.68
N ARG A 299 4.50 4.22 11.55
CA ARG A 299 3.24 3.48 11.70
C ARG A 299 2.00 4.30 11.36
N HIS A 300 2.13 5.65 11.29
CA HIS A 300 1.02 6.58 11.08
C HIS A 300 1.23 7.44 9.84
N ASN A 301 0.14 7.59 9.08
CA ASN A 301 0.03 8.49 7.93
C ASN A 301 -1.31 9.25 8.06
N PRO A 302 -1.40 10.54 7.73
CA PRO A 302 -2.61 11.33 7.98
C PRO A 302 -3.84 10.84 7.21
N GLU A 303 -3.65 10.11 6.15
CA GLU A 303 -4.67 9.34 5.44
C GLU A 303 -4.23 7.86 5.33
N PHE A 304 -5.14 6.95 5.61
CA PHE A 304 -4.86 5.51 5.57
C PHE A 304 -6.11 4.72 5.20
N THR A 305 -5.93 3.43 4.87
CA THR A 305 -7.03 2.56 4.51
C THR A 305 -7.51 1.79 5.74
N LEU A 306 -8.77 2.00 6.08
CA LEU A 306 -9.49 1.28 7.12
C LEU A 306 -10.55 0.38 6.45
N MET A 307 -10.78 -0.79 7.01
CA MET A 307 -11.97 -1.57 6.75
C MET A 307 -12.77 -1.66 8.03
N GLU A 308 -14.04 -1.29 7.97
CA GLU A 308 -14.98 -1.56 9.06
C GLU A 308 -16.11 -2.43 8.56
N LEU A 309 -16.56 -3.35 9.39
CA LEU A 309 -17.69 -4.22 9.10
C LEU A 309 -18.56 -4.39 10.34
N TYR A 310 -19.86 -4.57 10.08
CA TYR A 310 -20.89 -4.73 11.12
C TYR A 310 -21.80 -5.87 10.74
N GLN A 311 -22.11 -6.71 11.73
CA GLN A 311 -23.00 -7.86 11.55
C GLN A 311 -24.04 -7.89 12.67
N ALA A 312 -25.32 -7.87 12.28
CA ALA A 312 -26.43 -8.05 13.21
C ALA A 312 -26.48 -9.49 13.75
N TYR A 313 -27.00 -9.63 14.94
CA TYR A 313 -27.23 -10.91 15.64
C TYR A 313 -25.94 -11.68 15.97
N THR A 314 -24.84 -10.97 16.15
CA THR A 314 -23.57 -11.48 16.66
C THR A 314 -22.99 -10.54 17.72
N ASP A 315 -21.93 -10.96 18.36
CA ASP A 315 -21.23 -10.24 19.42
C ASP A 315 -19.71 -10.14 19.12
N TYR A 316 -18.94 -9.61 20.07
CA TYR A 316 -17.49 -9.49 19.93
C TYR A 316 -16.76 -10.84 19.82
N HIS A 317 -17.34 -11.95 20.34
CA HIS A 317 -16.76 -13.29 20.14
C HIS A 317 -16.87 -13.74 18.67
N GLY A 318 -18.01 -13.44 18.03
CA GLY A 318 -18.14 -13.67 16.58
C GLY A 318 -17.15 -12.85 15.77
N MET A 319 -16.83 -11.63 16.22
CA MET A 319 -15.80 -10.79 15.59
C MET A 319 -14.38 -11.36 15.81
N MET A 320 -14.10 -11.98 16.96
CA MET A 320 -12.82 -12.70 17.16
C MET A 320 -12.65 -13.86 16.18
N GLU A 321 -13.69 -14.68 16.02
CA GLU A 321 -13.67 -15.81 15.08
C GLU A 321 -13.47 -15.33 13.64
N LEU A 322 -14.18 -14.28 13.23
CA LEU A 322 -14.02 -13.66 11.92
C LEU A 322 -12.57 -13.17 11.73
N THR A 323 -12.00 -12.48 12.72
CA THR A 323 -10.63 -11.94 12.67
C THR A 323 -9.60 -13.05 12.49
N GLU A 324 -9.64 -14.08 13.32
CA GLU A 324 -8.73 -15.21 13.27
C GLU A 324 -8.80 -15.91 11.92
N ASN A 325 -10.02 -16.18 11.42
CA ASN A 325 -10.25 -16.85 10.16
C ASN A 325 -9.81 -15.99 8.96
N LEU A 326 -10.08 -14.67 8.96
CA LEU A 326 -9.69 -13.76 7.89
C LEU A 326 -8.17 -13.65 7.76
N TYR A 327 -7.46 -13.44 8.88
CA TYR A 327 -5.99 -13.35 8.87
C TYR A 327 -5.34 -14.64 8.38
N ARG A 328 -5.81 -15.80 8.83
CA ARG A 328 -5.34 -17.12 8.34
C ARG A 328 -5.63 -17.31 6.86
N HIS A 329 -6.83 -16.95 6.44
CA HIS A 329 -7.24 -17.06 5.03
C HIS A 329 -6.32 -16.23 4.13
N ILE A 330 -6.07 -14.97 4.47
CA ILE A 330 -5.18 -14.08 3.71
C ILE A 330 -3.74 -14.62 3.71
N ALA A 331 -3.21 -15.01 4.85
CA ALA A 331 -1.87 -15.58 4.96
C ALA A 331 -1.70 -16.81 4.05
N LYS A 332 -2.69 -17.72 4.04
CA LYS A 332 -2.69 -18.94 3.25
C LYS A 332 -2.85 -18.70 1.75
N THR A 333 -3.81 -17.85 1.37
CA THR A 333 -4.19 -17.67 -0.04
C THR A 333 -3.30 -16.69 -0.79
N VAL A 334 -2.82 -15.63 -0.14
CA VAL A 334 -2.02 -14.58 -0.78
C VAL A 334 -0.53 -14.75 -0.54
N ILE A 335 -0.15 -15.08 0.69
CA ILE A 335 1.26 -15.22 1.07
C ILE A 335 1.75 -16.67 0.87
N GLY A 336 0.86 -17.65 1.02
CA GLY A 336 1.16 -19.08 0.87
C GLY A 336 1.66 -19.75 2.15
N SER A 337 1.62 -19.06 3.30
CA SER A 337 2.06 -19.60 4.60
C SER A 337 1.30 -18.91 5.73
N GLU A 338 0.88 -19.70 6.74
CA GLU A 338 0.33 -19.21 8.01
C GLU A 338 1.43 -18.87 9.03
N VAL A 339 2.70 -19.16 8.71
CA VAL A 339 3.86 -18.73 9.49
C VAL A 339 4.58 -17.63 8.72
N LEU A 340 4.60 -16.43 9.28
CA LEU A 340 5.10 -15.23 8.64
C LEU A 340 6.44 -14.82 9.25
N GLN A 341 7.37 -14.39 8.40
CA GLN A 341 8.58 -13.72 8.86
C GLN A 341 8.33 -12.21 8.89
N TYR A 342 8.59 -11.55 10.02
CA TYR A 342 8.53 -10.10 10.15
C TYR A 342 9.79 -9.56 10.83
N GLY A 343 10.69 -8.96 10.05
CA GLY A 343 12.03 -8.62 10.52
C GLY A 343 12.77 -9.87 11.01
N ASP A 344 13.19 -9.85 12.27
CA ASP A 344 13.83 -10.98 13.00
C ASP A 344 12.82 -11.89 13.71
N LYS A 345 11.53 -11.56 13.70
CA LYS A 345 10.47 -12.28 14.41
C LYS A 345 9.73 -13.25 13.50
N VAL A 346 9.26 -14.35 14.08
CA VAL A 346 8.37 -15.32 13.44
C VAL A 346 6.98 -15.18 14.07
N LEU A 347 5.98 -14.92 13.25
CA LEU A 347 4.57 -14.76 13.62
C LEU A 347 3.81 -16.01 13.15
N ASP A 348 3.23 -16.74 14.08
CA ASP A 348 2.58 -18.05 13.80
C ASP A 348 1.06 -17.94 13.91
N LEU A 349 0.39 -17.77 12.76
CA LEU A 349 -1.06 -17.69 12.66
C LEU A 349 -1.73 -19.07 12.60
N SER A 350 -0.96 -20.17 12.51
CA SER A 350 -1.51 -21.54 12.45
C SER A 350 -2.06 -22.00 13.80
N LYS A 351 -1.60 -21.40 14.90
CA LYS A 351 -2.05 -21.69 16.26
C LYS A 351 -3.28 -20.85 16.63
N PRO A 352 -4.12 -21.32 17.58
CA PRO A 352 -5.16 -20.48 18.16
C PRO A 352 -4.58 -19.18 18.71
N PHE A 353 -5.22 -18.05 18.44
CA PHE A 353 -4.78 -16.76 18.94
C PHE A 353 -4.98 -16.68 20.45
N GLU A 354 -3.98 -16.13 21.17
CA GLU A 354 -4.06 -15.97 22.63
C GLU A 354 -5.20 -15.00 22.99
N LYS A 355 -5.91 -15.29 24.10
CA LYS A 355 -6.98 -14.45 24.62
C LYS A 355 -6.65 -14.08 26.06
N LEU A 356 -6.54 -12.79 26.34
CA LEU A 356 -6.29 -12.24 27.67
C LEU A 356 -7.24 -11.07 27.91
N THR A 357 -7.78 -10.97 29.11
CA THR A 357 -8.40 -9.72 29.52
C THR A 357 -7.32 -8.65 29.75
N MET A 358 -7.67 -7.37 29.63
CA MET A 358 -6.72 -6.27 29.88
C MET A 358 -6.09 -6.38 31.28
N ILE A 359 -6.89 -6.74 32.31
CA ILE A 359 -6.39 -6.96 33.68
C ILE A 359 -5.40 -8.11 33.74
N GLU A 360 -5.70 -9.24 33.11
CA GLU A 360 -4.80 -10.40 33.08
C GLU A 360 -3.50 -10.07 32.36
N ALA A 361 -3.58 -9.33 31.27
CA ALA A 361 -2.40 -8.90 30.52
C ALA A 361 -1.53 -7.94 31.35
N VAL A 362 -2.10 -6.92 31.98
CA VAL A 362 -1.38 -6.01 32.87
C VAL A 362 -0.77 -6.78 34.04
N LYS A 363 -1.49 -7.67 34.68
CA LYS A 363 -0.97 -8.51 35.76
C LYS A 363 0.20 -9.39 35.30
N LYS A 364 0.06 -10.01 34.14
CA LYS A 364 1.08 -10.91 33.55
C LYS A 364 2.41 -10.20 33.32
N TYR A 365 2.39 -8.97 32.82
CA TYR A 365 3.59 -8.26 32.36
C TYR A 365 4.12 -7.21 33.34
N SER A 366 3.26 -6.57 34.16
CA SER A 366 3.67 -5.57 35.17
C SER A 366 3.74 -6.13 36.60
N GLY A 367 3.06 -7.25 36.87
CA GLY A 367 2.87 -7.79 38.23
C GLY A 367 1.78 -7.06 39.02
N VAL A 368 1.13 -6.02 38.47
CA VAL A 368 0.07 -5.25 39.15
C VAL A 368 -1.29 -5.88 38.87
N ASP A 369 -2.02 -6.22 39.94
CA ASP A 369 -3.35 -6.82 39.85
C ASP A 369 -4.45 -5.75 39.99
N PHE A 370 -4.92 -5.22 38.86
CA PHE A 370 -6.01 -4.23 38.85
C PHE A 370 -7.36 -4.77 39.34
N ALA A 371 -7.53 -6.11 39.44
CA ALA A 371 -8.72 -6.68 40.09
C ALA A 371 -8.82 -6.33 41.59
N GLN A 372 -7.72 -5.92 42.20
CA GLN A 372 -7.65 -5.48 43.60
C GLN A 372 -7.74 -3.94 43.75
N VAL A 373 -7.89 -3.20 42.65
CA VAL A 373 -7.93 -1.73 42.63
C VAL A 373 -9.39 -1.28 42.60
N GLU A 374 -9.89 -0.84 43.74
CA GLU A 374 -11.32 -0.47 43.91
C GLU A 374 -11.56 1.02 43.59
N THR A 375 -10.60 1.89 43.92
CA THR A 375 -10.80 3.35 43.82
C THR A 375 -9.81 4.01 42.85
N LEU A 376 -10.14 5.22 42.38
CA LEU A 376 -9.30 6.05 41.55
C LEU A 376 -8.00 6.43 42.29
N GLU A 377 -8.09 6.71 43.59
CA GLU A 377 -6.95 7.07 44.44
C GLU A 377 -5.91 5.94 44.48
N GLN A 378 -6.38 4.69 44.64
CA GLN A 378 -5.51 3.51 44.59
C GLN A 378 -4.83 3.36 43.22
N ALA A 379 -5.56 3.58 42.12
CA ALA A 379 -5.00 3.56 40.76
C ALA A 379 -3.93 4.64 40.58
N ARG A 380 -4.19 5.87 41.03
CA ARG A 380 -3.23 6.98 41.01
C ARG A 380 -1.97 6.73 41.85
N GLU A 381 -2.13 6.09 43.01
CA GLU A 381 -0.98 5.68 43.86
C GLU A 381 -0.11 4.63 43.14
N LEU A 382 -0.74 3.66 42.46
CA LEU A 382 -0.02 2.67 41.65
C LEU A 382 0.70 3.35 40.49
N ALA A 383 0.06 4.26 39.75
CA ALA A 383 0.69 5.00 38.66
C ALA A 383 1.93 5.76 39.16
N LYS A 384 1.84 6.48 40.30
CA LYS A 384 2.98 7.16 40.91
C LYS A 384 4.09 6.17 41.29
N LYS A 385 3.76 5.04 41.91
CA LYS A 385 4.75 4.02 42.31
C LYS A 385 5.49 3.44 41.10
N HIS A 386 4.81 3.32 39.95
CA HIS A 386 5.37 2.79 38.71
C HIS A 386 5.93 3.85 37.76
N ASN A 387 5.96 5.14 38.19
CA ASN A 387 6.39 6.29 37.38
C ASN A 387 5.59 6.47 36.08
N ILE A 388 4.33 6.08 36.06
CA ILE A 388 3.41 6.32 34.95
C ILE A 388 2.81 7.72 35.11
N ALA A 389 3.01 8.56 34.10
CA ALA A 389 2.41 9.90 34.07
C ALA A 389 0.90 9.80 33.77
N TYR A 390 0.11 10.57 34.49
CA TYR A 390 -1.34 10.67 34.24
C TYR A 390 -1.80 12.12 34.40
N GLU A 391 -2.95 12.44 33.81
CA GLU A 391 -3.59 13.74 33.95
C GLU A 391 -4.68 13.69 35.04
N GLU A 392 -5.03 14.87 35.62
CA GLU A 392 -6.07 14.95 36.67
C GLU A 392 -7.45 14.49 36.18
N ARG A 393 -7.74 14.62 34.90
CA ARG A 393 -8.99 14.16 34.26
C ARG A 393 -9.09 12.65 34.13
N HIS A 394 -7.96 11.91 34.21
CA HIS A 394 -7.97 10.46 34.04
C HIS A 394 -8.71 9.75 35.15
N LYS A 395 -9.60 8.86 34.76
CA LYS A 395 -10.36 7.94 35.62
C LYS A 395 -9.58 6.64 35.87
N LYS A 396 -10.16 5.71 36.61
CA LYS A 396 -9.54 4.42 36.91
C LYS A 396 -9.22 3.60 35.66
N GLY A 397 -10.15 3.60 34.71
CA GLY A 397 -10.00 2.89 33.42
C GLY A 397 -8.87 3.47 32.55
N ASP A 398 -8.74 4.79 32.50
CA ASP A 398 -7.63 5.44 31.78
C ASP A 398 -6.27 5.04 32.37
N ILE A 399 -6.17 4.96 33.70
CA ILE A 399 -4.92 4.55 34.37
C ILE A 399 -4.61 3.08 34.06
N LEU A 400 -5.60 2.19 34.05
CA LEU A 400 -5.38 0.80 33.63
C LEU A 400 -4.86 0.73 32.18
N ASN A 401 -5.39 1.56 31.29
CA ASN A 401 -4.91 1.66 29.90
C ASN A 401 -3.46 2.16 29.83
N LEU A 402 -3.08 3.17 30.61
CA LEU A 402 -1.68 3.63 30.69
C LEU A 402 -0.71 2.51 31.17
N PHE A 403 -1.15 1.65 32.10
CA PHE A 403 -0.37 0.46 32.48
C PHE A 403 -0.26 -0.55 31.35
N PHE A 404 -1.32 -0.72 30.57
CA PHE A 404 -1.32 -1.59 29.42
C PHE A 404 -0.33 -1.09 28.33
N GLU A 405 -0.39 0.18 27.98
CA GLU A 405 0.52 0.81 27.01
C GLU A 405 1.99 0.68 27.44
N GLU A 406 2.31 0.94 28.71
CA GLU A 406 3.67 0.92 29.22
C GLU A 406 4.26 -0.49 29.34
N TYR A 407 3.47 -1.48 29.78
CA TYR A 407 4.02 -2.79 30.15
C TYR A 407 3.68 -3.93 29.22
N VAL A 408 2.60 -3.82 28.43
CA VAL A 408 2.00 -4.94 27.72
C VAL A 408 2.16 -4.84 26.20
N GLU A 409 1.80 -3.72 25.61
CA GLU A 409 1.63 -3.56 24.17
C GLU A 409 2.82 -4.11 23.39
N ASP A 410 4.03 -3.65 23.67
CA ASP A 410 5.28 -4.07 23.01
C ASP A 410 5.65 -5.54 23.23
N LYS A 411 5.00 -6.26 24.15
CA LYS A 411 5.24 -7.67 24.45
C LYS A 411 4.34 -8.61 23.65
N LEU A 412 3.29 -8.10 23.04
CA LEU A 412 2.30 -8.87 22.28
C LEU A 412 2.81 -9.20 20.88
N ILE A 413 3.80 -10.08 20.79
CA ILE A 413 4.46 -10.43 19.51
C ILE A 413 3.59 -11.40 18.70
N GLN A 414 3.05 -12.46 19.35
CA GLN A 414 2.18 -13.42 18.69
C GLN A 414 0.74 -12.90 18.60
N PRO A 415 -0.09 -13.43 17.67
CA PRO A 415 -1.49 -13.05 17.56
C PRO A 415 -2.23 -13.17 18.89
N THR A 416 -2.71 -12.05 19.43
CA THR A 416 -3.31 -11.98 20.77
C THR A 416 -4.52 -11.05 20.76
N PHE A 417 -5.64 -11.49 21.32
CA PHE A 417 -6.80 -10.66 21.62
C PHE A 417 -6.70 -10.15 23.06
N ILE A 418 -6.75 -8.84 23.23
CA ILE A 418 -6.88 -8.18 24.53
C ILE A 418 -8.35 -7.79 24.72
N MET A 419 -9.01 -8.39 25.71
CA MET A 419 -10.44 -8.30 25.92
C MET A 419 -10.79 -7.47 27.17
N ASP A 420 -12.06 -7.13 27.30
CA ASP A 420 -12.64 -6.55 28.52
C ASP A 420 -11.97 -5.23 28.88
N HIS A 421 -12.04 -4.28 27.95
CA HIS A 421 -11.54 -2.93 28.15
C HIS A 421 -12.42 -2.15 29.16
N PRO A 422 -11.85 -1.14 29.85
CA PRO A 422 -12.64 -0.27 30.73
C PRO A 422 -13.71 0.51 29.96
N VAL A 423 -14.84 0.72 30.62
CA VAL A 423 -15.93 1.54 30.07
C VAL A 423 -15.52 3.00 29.84
N ASP A 424 -14.59 3.52 30.66
CA ASP A 424 -14.13 4.90 30.60
C ASP A 424 -13.50 5.27 29.24
N ILE A 425 -12.87 4.29 28.58
CA ILE A 425 -12.22 4.45 27.26
C ILE A 425 -12.97 3.81 26.10
N SER A 426 -14.26 3.48 26.28
CA SER A 426 -15.05 2.71 25.31
C SER A 426 -16.45 3.27 25.12
N PRO A 427 -16.61 4.47 24.51
CA PRO A 427 -17.87 5.21 24.51
C PRO A 427 -18.99 4.61 23.64
N LEU A 428 -18.68 3.67 22.72
CA LEU A 428 -19.60 3.13 21.71
C LEU A 428 -19.91 1.64 21.93
N THR A 429 -19.43 1.08 23.05
CA THR A 429 -19.43 -0.37 23.31
C THR A 429 -20.41 -0.74 24.43
N LYS A 430 -21.03 -1.91 24.28
CA LYS A 430 -21.93 -2.48 25.27
C LYS A 430 -21.20 -2.91 26.55
N ARG A 431 -21.75 -2.58 27.71
CA ARG A 431 -21.23 -3.01 29.02
C ARG A 431 -21.37 -4.51 29.18
N LYS A 432 -20.44 -5.13 29.92
CA LYS A 432 -20.60 -6.52 30.37
C LYS A 432 -21.67 -6.59 31.46
N PRO A 433 -22.67 -7.48 31.32
CA PRO A 433 -23.74 -7.59 32.32
C PRO A 433 -23.23 -7.99 33.71
N GLU A 434 -22.24 -8.86 33.78
CA GLU A 434 -21.65 -9.37 35.01
C GLU A 434 -20.67 -8.38 35.67
N ASN A 435 -20.10 -7.45 34.95
CA ASN A 435 -19.22 -6.40 35.47
C ASN A 435 -19.27 -5.12 34.62
N PRO A 436 -20.18 -4.18 34.92
CA PRO A 436 -20.42 -2.98 34.12
C PRO A 436 -19.26 -1.96 34.09
N GLU A 437 -18.19 -2.15 34.86
CA GLU A 437 -16.96 -1.35 34.74
C GLU A 437 -16.17 -1.67 33.47
N TYR A 438 -16.42 -2.84 32.85
CA TYR A 438 -15.82 -3.32 31.62
C TYR A 438 -16.87 -3.47 30.54
N VAL A 439 -16.37 -3.51 29.29
CA VAL A 439 -17.21 -3.60 28.09
C VAL A 439 -16.83 -4.84 27.27
N GLU A 440 -17.77 -5.29 26.43
CA GLU A 440 -17.57 -6.36 25.47
C GLU A 440 -16.76 -5.86 24.27
N ARG A 441 -15.45 -5.63 24.47
CA ARG A 441 -14.50 -5.10 23.49
C ARG A 441 -13.25 -5.97 23.48
N PHE A 442 -12.65 -6.12 22.30
CA PHE A 442 -11.29 -6.57 22.19
C PHE A 442 -10.50 -5.71 21.20
N GLU A 443 -9.20 -5.64 21.41
CA GLU A 443 -8.24 -5.21 20.42
C GLU A 443 -7.36 -6.41 20.02
N PHE A 444 -7.07 -6.51 18.72
CA PHE A 444 -6.23 -7.56 18.18
C PHE A 444 -4.80 -7.04 17.98
N TYR A 445 -3.87 -7.66 18.68
CA TYR A 445 -2.45 -7.33 18.64
C TYR A 445 -1.63 -8.42 17.94
N MET A 446 -0.61 -7.97 17.20
CA MET A 446 0.46 -8.80 16.68
C MET A 446 1.68 -7.91 16.41
N ASN A 447 2.89 -8.40 16.76
CA ASN A 447 4.13 -7.64 16.65
C ASN A 447 4.19 -6.37 17.53
N GLY A 448 3.42 -6.32 18.63
CA GLY A 448 3.29 -5.12 19.46
C GLY A 448 2.47 -4.00 18.80
N TRP A 449 1.60 -4.34 17.85
CA TRP A 449 0.75 -3.38 17.15
C TRP A 449 -0.70 -3.78 17.24
N GLU A 450 -1.55 -2.82 17.52
CA GLU A 450 -2.99 -2.94 17.32
C GLU A 450 -3.27 -3.03 15.81
N LEU A 451 -3.92 -4.12 15.40
CA LEU A 451 -4.27 -4.40 14.01
C LEU A 451 -5.78 -4.33 13.75
N ALA A 452 -6.58 -4.53 14.80
CA ALA A 452 -8.03 -4.40 14.74
C ALA A 452 -8.60 -4.08 16.11
N ASN A 453 -9.78 -3.42 16.11
CA ASN A 453 -10.55 -3.07 17.30
C ASN A 453 -12.02 -3.46 17.07
N ALA A 454 -12.61 -4.18 18.00
CA ALA A 454 -13.94 -4.74 17.84
C ALA A 454 -14.72 -4.79 19.15
N TYR A 455 -16.04 -4.73 19.03
CA TYR A 455 -16.91 -4.81 20.20
C TYR A 455 -18.33 -5.26 19.85
N SER A 456 -19.08 -5.64 20.90
CA SER A 456 -20.53 -5.69 20.84
C SER A 456 -21.05 -4.25 20.90
N GLU A 457 -21.82 -3.85 19.90
CA GLU A 457 -22.24 -2.48 19.69
C GLU A 457 -23.23 -2.02 20.77
N LEU A 458 -22.98 -0.84 21.32
CA LEU A 458 -23.98 -0.19 22.20
C LEU A 458 -25.19 0.20 21.36
N ASN A 459 -26.33 -0.43 21.65
CA ASN A 459 -27.58 -0.21 20.95
C ASN A 459 -28.69 0.39 21.83
N ASP A 460 -28.34 0.78 23.07
CA ASP A 460 -29.21 1.52 23.97
C ASP A 460 -29.02 3.03 23.75
N PRO A 461 -30.04 3.74 23.20
CA PRO A 461 -29.93 5.17 22.92
C PRO A 461 -29.80 6.04 24.19
N ILE A 462 -30.25 5.54 25.34
CA ILE A 462 -30.19 6.27 26.62
C ILE A 462 -28.75 6.21 27.16
N ASP A 463 -28.17 5.02 27.27
CA ASP A 463 -26.75 4.86 27.68
C ASP A 463 -25.82 5.57 26.66
N GLN A 464 -26.13 5.49 25.36
CA GLN A 464 -25.30 6.17 24.33
C GLN A 464 -25.32 7.69 24.50
N ARG A 465 -26.45 8.29 24.81
CA ARG A 465 -26.56 9.73 25.08
C ARG A 465 -25.75 10.14 26.30
N GLU A 466 -25.78 9.35 27.37
CA GLU A 466 -24.97 9.58 28.58
C GLU A 466 -23.45 9.52 28.25
N ARG A 467 -23.06 8.54 27.43
CA ARG A 467 -21.66 8.43 26.98
C ARG A 467 -21.22 9.63 26.14
N PHE A 468 -22.05 10.09 25.20
CA PHE A 468 -21.74 11.29 24.42
C PHE A 468 -21.67 12.55 25.30
N ALA A 469 -22.54 12.68 26.27
CA ALA A 469 -22.48 13.80 27.23
C ALA A 469 -21.15 13.81 28.01
N ALA A 470 -20.67 12.63 28.42
CA ALA A 470 -19.36 12.51 29.08
C ALA A 470 -18.20 12.87 28.14
N GLN A 471 -18.26 12.50 26.85
CA GLN A 471 -17.28 12.90 25.84
C GLN A 471 -17.28 14.42 25.60
N GLU A 472 -18.45 15.05 25.56
CA GLU A 472 -18.57 16.52 25.46
C GLU A 472 -17.93 17.25 26.65
N GLU A 473 -18.04 16.69 27.86
CA GLU A 473 -17.36 17.22 29.04
C GLU A 473 -15.83 17.10 28.92
N MET A 474 -15.32 15.98 28.40
CA MET A 474 -13.91 15.78 28.13
C MET A 474 -13.40 16.77 27.09
N PHE A 475 -14.16 16.99 26.01
CA PHE A 475 -13.84 18.00 25.00
C PHE A 475 -13.74 19.40 25.60
N ARG A 476 -14.72 19.80 26.44
CA ARG A 476 -14.68 21.09 27.15
C ARG A 476 -13.53 21.22 28.13
N ALA A 477 -13.05 20.09 28.67
CA ALA A 477 -11.87 20.03 29.52
C ALA A 477 -10.55 20.06 28.75
N GLY A 478 -10.59 20.18 27.41
CA GLY A 478 -9.41 20.33 26.55
C GLY A 478 -8.96 19.07 25.82
N ASP A 479 -9.79 18.03 25.80
CA ASP A 479 -9.53 16.82 25.01
C ASP A 479 -10.05 17.01 23.57
N GLU A 480 -9.19 17.46 22.68
CA GLU A 480 -9.53 17.73 21.27
C GLU A 480 -9.86 16.45 20.45
N GLU A 481 -9.63 15.27 21.01
CA GLU A 481 -9.91 13.97 20.37
C GLU A 481 -11.25 13.37 20.83
N ALA A 482 -11.89 13.95 21.85
CA ALA A 482 -13.18 13.49 22.35
C ALA A 482 -14.30 13.69 21.32
N ASN A 483 -15.19 12.72 21.22
CA ASN A 483 -16.29 12.74 20.25
C ASN A 483 -17.36 13.77 20.61
N HIS A 484 -17.90 14.46 19.60
CA HIS A 484 -19.09 15.28 19.73
C HIS A 484 -20.36 14.43 19.66
N THR A 485 -21.44 14.93 20.30
CA THR A 485 -22.75 14.31 20.23
C THR A 485 -23.28 14.31 18.80
N ASP A 486 -23.66 13.14 18.30
CA ASP A 486 -24.34 12.97 17.01
C ASP A 486 -25.83 12.67 17.26
N GLU A 487 -26.67 13.73 17.19
CA GLU A 487 -28.11 13.62 17.42
C GLU A 487 -28.81 12.76 16.36
N ASP A 488 -28.34 12.77 15.10
CA ASP A 488 -28.91 11.92 14.05
C ASP A 488 -28.62 10.44 14.32
N PHE A 489 -27.43 10.12 14.80
CA PHE A 489 -27.09 8.76 15.22
C PHE A 489 -27.94 8.31 16.44
N LEU A 490 -28.14 9.18 17.44
CA LEU A 490 -29.02 8.89 18.58
C LEU A 490 -30.46 8.67 18.13
N ASN A 491 -30.95 9.45 17.17
CA ASN A 491 -32.28 9.25 16.58
C ASN A 491 -32.36 7.90 15.86
N ALA A 492 -31.33 7.51 15.10
CA ALA A 492 -31.26 6.20 14.45
C ALA A 492 -31.31 5.06 15.50
N LEU A 493 -30.52 5.13 16.58
CA LEU A 493 -30.57 4.14 17.66
C LEU A 493 -31.95 4.07 18.31
N SER A 494 -32.65 5.21 18.43
CA SER A 494 -33.99 5.28 19.02
C SER A 494 -35.05 4.59 18.15
N ILE A 495 -34.83 4.44 16.85
CA ILE A 495 -35.67 3.61 15.97
C ILE A 495 -35.48 2.13 16.29
N GLY A 496 -34.30 1.74 16.76
CA GLY A 496 -33.93 0.39 17.17
C GLY A 496 -32.85 -0.22 16.32
N MET A 497 -31.73 -0.58 16.94
CA MET A 497 -30.65 -1.32 16.32
C MET A 497 -30.59 -2.75 16.88
N ALA A 498 -30.52 -3.75 16.01
CA ALA A 498 -30.34 -5.14 16.41
C ALA A 498 -29.06 -5.32 17.24
N PRO A 499 -28.96 -6.34 18.13
CA PRO A 499 -27.68 -6.75 18.70
C PRO A 499 -26.67 -6.97 17.57
N THR A 500 -25.53 -6.30 17.64
CA THR A 500 -24.57 -6.21 16.52
C THR A 500 -23.14 -6.33 17.04
N GLY A 501 -22.31 -7.10 16.35
CA GLY A 501 -20.87 -7.07 16.50
C GLY A 501 -20.25 -6.22 15.37
N GLY A 502 -19.32 -5.35 15.74
CA GLY A 502 -18.58 -4.52 14.78
C GLY A 502 -17.08 -4.63 14.98
N ILE A 503 -16.32 -4.39 13.91
CA ILE A 503 -14.86 -4.42 13.93
C ILE A 503 -14.26 -3.48 12.88
N GLY A 504 -13.19 -2.78 13.26
CA GLY A 504 -12.34 -2.01 12.38
C GLY A 504 -10.97 -2.65 12.21
N PHE A 505 -10.50 -2.79 10.95
CA PHE A 505 -9.20 -3.33 10.60
C PHE A 505 -8.31 -2.26 9.95
N GLY A 506 -7.11 -2.07 10.48
CA GLY A 506 -6.07 -1.28 9.82
C GLY A 506 -5.49 -2.04 8.62
N ILE A 507 -6.00 -1.79 7.41
CA ILE A 507 -5.57 -2.52 6.21
C ILE A 507 -4.09 -2.27 5.91
N ASP A 508 -3.60 -1.06 6.10
CA ASP A 508 -2.18 -0.77 5.87
C ASP A 508 -1.28 -1.56 6.82
N ARG A 509 -1.64 -1.65 8.11
CA ARG A 509 -0.91 -2.45 9.10
C ARG A 509 -1.00 -3.96 8.79
N MET A 510 -2.17 -4.46 8.37
CA MET A 510 -2.30 -5.85 7.89
C MET A 510 -1.34 -6.14 6.74
N VAL A 511 -1.30 -5.26 5.74
CA VAL A 511 -0.40 -5.41 4.59
C VAL A 511 1.08 -5.35 5.02
N MET A 512 1.44 -4.45 5.95
CA MET A 512 2.81 -4.38 6.50
C MET A 512 3.24 -5.73 7.10
N ILE A 513 2.41 -6.33 7.95
CA ILE A 513 2.68 -7.64 8.55
C ILE A 513 2.79 -8.73 7.47
N MET A 514 1.83 -8.80 6.55
CA MET A 514 1.77 -9.83 5.51
C MET A 514 2.91 -9.73 4.48
N THR A 515 3.51 -8.56 4.30
CA THR A 515 4.57 -8.32 3.30
C THR A 515 5.95 -8.06 3.91
N ASN A 516 6.09 -8.21 5.23
CA ASN A 516 7.34 -7.90 5.94
C ASN A 516 7.82 -6.45 5.70
N SER A 517 6.89 -5.50 5.62
CA SER A 517 7.19 -4.08 5.41
C SER A 517 7.33 -3.37 6.75
N GLN A 518 8.46 -2.67 6.98
CA GLN A 518 8.79 -2.12 8.31
C GLN A 518 8.17 -0.74 8.57
N ALA A 519 7.72 -0.05 7.52
CA ALA A 519 7.09 1.25 7.63
C ALA A 519 5.81 1.34 6.79
N ILE A 520 4.82 2.10 7.27
CA ILE A 520 3.56 2.32 6.56
C ILE A 520 3.79 2.92 5.16
N ARG A 521 4.85 3.71 4.98
CA ARG A 521 5.25 4.26 3.68
C ARG A 521 5.70 3.22 2.68
N ASP A 522 6.13 2.04 3.13
CA ASP A 522 6.51 0.93 2.25
C ASP A 522 5.28 0.33 1.55
N VAL A 523 4.11 0.40 2.19
CA VAL A 523 2.85 -0.15 1.68
C VAL A 523 1.91 0.90 1.09
N LEU A 524 2.28 2.19 1.12
CA LEU A 524 1.59 3.29 0.46
C LEU A 524 2.31 3.67 -0.83
N LEU A 525 1.57 3.73 -1.96
CA LEU A 525 2.18 4.13 -3.24
C LEU A 525 2.75 5.55 -3.18
N PHE A 526 1.97 6.49 -2.68
CA PHE A 526 2.37 7.89 -2.53
C PHE A 526 2.08 8.36 -1.11
N PRO A 527 2.99 8.08 -0.15
CA PRO A 527 2.82 8.51 1.24
C PRO A 527 2.97 10.02 1.37
N THR A 528 2.36 10.58 2.42
CA THR A 528 2.58 11.98 2.79
C THR A 528 4.03 12.20 3.22
N MET A 529 4.70 13.18 2.58
CA MET A 529 6.11 13.49 2.82
C MET A 529 6.26 14.94 3.26
N LYS A 530 7.18 15.19 4.19
CA LYS A 530 7.52 16.56 4.59
C LYS A 530 8.08 17.34 3.38
N PRO A 531 7.76 18.64 3.21
CA PRO A 531 8.35 19.48 2.17
C PRO A 531 9.88 19.50 2.27
N LEU A 532 10.58 19.49 1.13
CA LEU A 532 12.05 19.49 1.08
C LEU A 532 12.68 20.77 1.69
N ASN A 533 11.92 21.87 1.70
CA ASN A 533 12.39 23.15 2.24
C ASN A 533 12.49 23.20 3.78
N ASP A 534 11.84 22.26 4.48
CA ASP A 534 11.86 22.19 5.94
C ASP A 534 13.04 21.38 6.51
N VAL A 535 13.75 20.62 5.66
CA VAL A 535 14.92 19.85 6.10
C VAL A 535 16.07 20.76 6.55
N ASN A 536 16.11 22.01 6.08
CA ASN A 536 17.12 23.01 6.49
C ASN A 536 16.68 23.94 7.63
N LYS A 537 15.45 23.85 8.14
CA LYS A 537 14.94 24.70 9.24
C LYS A 537 14.93 24.02 10.61
N GLY A 538 15.49 22.83 10.73
CA GLY A 538 15.38 21.97 11.91
C GLY A 538 16.20 22.36 13.14
N ASN A 539 16.83 23.55 13.24
CA ASN A 539 17.61 23.92 14.41
C ASN A 539 17.34 25.29 15.04
N ASP A 540 16.39 26.08 14.54
CA ASP A 540 16.10 27.38 15.14
C ASP A 540 14.61 27.74 15.12
N VAL A 541 13.77 27.12 15.95
CA VAL A 541 12.51 27.75 16.38
C VAL A 541 12.14 27.26 17.78
N LYS A 542 12.73 27.84 18.80
CA LYS A 542 12.05 28.08 20.07
C LYS A 542 11.84 29.59 20.17
N ASN A 543 10.55 29.97 20.28
CA ASN A 543 10.03 31.27 20.66
C ASN A 543 10.19 32.45 19.68
N GLN A 544 9.20 32.69 18.86
CA GLN A 544 8.72 34.06 18.58
C GLN A 544 7.19 34.06 18.43
N PRO A 545 6.46 35.04 18.97
CA PRO A 545 5.01 35.14 18.87
C PRO A 545 4.59 35.54 17.44
N ALA A 546 3.42 35.03 17.03
CA ALA A 546 2.82 35.33 15.74
C ALA A 546 2.53 36.84 15.60
N GLU A 547 3.34 37.53 14.81
CA GLU A 547 2.95 38.82 14.23
C GLU A 547 2.31 38.59 12.88
N GLU A 548 1.13 39.19 12.72
CA GLU A 548 0.28 39.17 11.54
C GLU A 548 1.06 39.62 10.29
N MET A 549 1.29 38.72 9.35
CA MET A 549 1.59 39.11 7.97
C MET A 549 0.30 39.07 7.13
N LYS A 550 -0.40 40.17 7.10
CA LYS A 550 -1.35 40.46 6.03
C LYS A 550 -0.55 40.81 4.76
N ALA A 551 -0.35 39.82 3.89
CA ALA A 551 -0.01 40.08 2.49
C ALA A 551 -1.29 39.83 1.67
N GLU A 552 -1.88 40.90 1.17
CA GLU A 552 -2.95 40.82 0.16
C GLU A 552 -2.39 40.12 -1.09
N PRO A 553 -3.12 39.16 -1.70
CA PRO A 553 -2.71 38.61 -2.98
C PRO A 553 -2.82 39.68 -4.08
N GLU A 554 -1.74 39.90 -4.82
CA GLU A 554 -1.75 40.72 -6.02
C GLU A 554 -2.84 40.22 -6.97
N LYS A 555 -3.82 41.07 -7.24
CA LYS A 555 -4.86 40.81 -8.25
C LYS A 555 -4.21 40.78 -9.64
N ILE A 556 -4.14 39.58 -10.23
CA ILE A 556 -3.75 39.44 -11.64
C ILE A 556 -4.83 40.10 -12.50
N ASP A 557 -4.43 41.15 -13.20
CA ASP A 557 -5.30 41.86 -14.14
C ASP A 557 -5.45 41.08 -15.45
N PHE A 558 -6.50 40.27 -15.54
CA PHE A 558 -6.83 39.50 -16.75
C PHE A 558 -7.20 40.30 -17.97
N SER A 559 -7.36 41.62 -17.85
CA SER A 559 -7.70 42.50 -19.00
C SER A 559 -6.55 42.69 -20.00
N LYS A 560 -5.34 42.25 -19.65
CA LYS A 560 -4.12 42.34 -20.47
C LYS A 560 -3.69 41.05 -21.16
N VAL A 561 -4.41 39.95 -20.96
CA VAL A 561 -4.13 38.67 -21.63
C VAL A 561 -4.90 38.66 -22.95
N LYS A 562 -4.24 38.91 -24.05
CA LYS A 562 -4.80 38.68 -25.40
C LYS A 562 -4.80 37.16 -25.64
N ILE A 563 -5.99 36.59 -25.63
CA ILE A 563 -6.24 35.23 -26.13
C ILE A 563 -6.61 35.36 -27.60
N GLU A 564 -5.75 34.97 -28.52
CA GLU A 564 -6.13 34.77 -29.91
C GLU A 564 -6.97 33.49 -30.01
N PRO A 565 -8.15 33.54 -30.67
CA PRO A 565 -8.97 32.34 -30.85
C PRO A 565 -8.30 31.42 -31.86
N LEU A 566 -7.87 30.23 -31.41
CA LEU A 566 -7.58 29.10 -32.27
C LEU A 566 -8.91 28.38 -32.54
N PHE A 567 -9.29 28.36 -33.83
CA PHE A 567 -10.43 27.66 -34.44
C PHE A 567 -11.76 28.46 -34.49
N GLU A 568 -11.99 29.11 -35.64
CA GLU A 568 -13.30 29.19 -36.27
C GLU A 568 -13.51 27.93 -37.13
N GLU A 569 -14.27 26.95 -36.61
CA GLU A 569 -15.04 26.04 -37.47
C GLU A 569 -16.41 25.89 -36.85
N GLN A 570 -17.41 26.33 -37.61
CA GLN A 570 -18.84 26.18 -37.33
C GLN A 570 -19.18 24.70 -37.32
N VAL A 571 -19.62 24.17 -36.17
CA VAL A 571 -20.29 22.88 -36.08
C VAL A 571 -21.80 23.14 -36.05
N ASP A 572 -22.48 22.72 -37.10
CA ASP A 572 -23.92 22.76 -37.29
C ASP A 572 -24.58 21.72 -36.37
N PHE A 573 -25.41 22.17 -35.43
CA PHE A 573 -26.06 21.33 -34.39
C PHE A 573 -27.50 20.95 -34.77
N ASP A 574 -27.79 20.66 -36.04
CA ASP A 574 -29.10 20.18 -36.45
C ASP A 574 -29.01 18.84 -37.18
N THR A 575 -28.57 17.80 -36.51
CA THR A 575 -28.94 16.41 -36.86
C THR A 575 -28.29 15.45 -35.84
N PHE A 576 -29.03 15.17 -34.76
CA PHE A 576 -29.09 13.80 -34.16
C PHE A 576 -30.26 13.78 -33.18
#